data_0addab21c9cdd843ac0805150f7e105f
#
_entry.id   0addab21c9cdd843ac0805150f7e105f
#
_cell.length_a   1.000
_cell.length_b   1.000
_cell.length_c   1.000
_cell.angle_alpha   90.00
_cell.angle_beta   90.00
_cell.angle_gamma   90.00
#
_symmetry.space_group_name_H-M   'P 1'
#
loop_
_entity.id
_entity.type
_entity.pdbx_description
1 polymer ?
#
loop_
_entity_poly.entity_id
_entity_poly.type
_entity_poly.pdbx_seq_one_letter_code
_entity_poly.pdbx_strand_id
1 'polypeptide(L)'
;MNTDRLLTVTDLPSLFADYYLTANFTIEDIVRREIALQPFGAVGPNVRSLSFQNTTDLTAKLLERPPSAVFASVGYYMDPNERQMAKKDIRGYDLVFDIDADNFEGSYYDLVAHLCVSTKILIDTFLVGHFGFKREDMRIEFSGRKGFHVTLTDKALCDLAKEDRRQIIDYVTGKSLNRDLLF
;
A
#
# COMPACT_ATOMS: atom_id res chain seq x y z
N MET A 1 6.60 39.63 -7.31
CA MET A 1 5.63 39.72 -6.22
C MET A 1 5.26 38.27 -5.87
N ASN A 2 5.94 37.73 -4.89
CA ASN A 2 5.68 36.38 -4.41
C ASN A 2 4.71 36.50 -3.24
N THR A 3 3.43 36.37 -3.49
CA THR A 3 2.44 36.28 -2.43
C THR A 3 2.50 34.85 -1.91
N ASP A 4 3.17 34.65 -0.78
CA ASP A 4 3.02 33.45 0.06
C ASP A 4 1.55 33.38 0.51
N ARG A 5 0.73 32.80 -0.36
CA ARG A 5 -0.65 32.48 -0.03
C ARG A 5 -0.61 31.29 0.92
N LEU A 6 -0.83 31.54 2.19
CA LEU A 6 -1.03 30.45 3.15
C LEU A 6 -2.19 29.58 2.67
N LEU A 7 -1.88 28.31 2.38
CA LEU A 7 -2.89 27.33 1.99
C LEU A 7 -3.89 27.15 3.14
N THR A 8 -5.16 27.29 2.84
CA THR A 8 -6.24 27.03 3.80
C THR A 8 -6.75 25.60 3.63
N VAL A 9 -7.41 25.05 4.64
CA VAL A 9 -8.01 23.70 4.56
C VAL A 9 -9.05 23.62 3.42
N THR A 10 -9.65 24.74 3.05
CA THR A 10 -10.60 24.87 1.93
C THR A 10 -9.94 24.74 0.56
N ASP A 11 -8.63 24.98 0.46
CA ASP A 11 -7.90 24.89 -0.81
C ASP A 11 -7.45 23.44 -1.12
N LEU A 12 -7.39 22.57 -0.10
CA LEU A 12 -6.90 21.19 -0.25
C LEU A 12 -7.67 20.38 -1.31
N PRO A 13 -9.00 20.36 -1.37
CA PRO A 13 -9.71 19.61 -2.40
C PRO A 13 -9.33 20.02 -3.82
N SER A 14 -9.11 21.32 -4.07
CA SER A 14 -8.69 21.84 -5.38
C SER A 14 -7.28 21.37 -5.73
N LEU A 15 -6.35 21.41 -4.78
CA LEU A 15 -4.98 20.93 -4.97
C LEU A 15 -4.96 19.43 -5.28
N PHE A 16 -5.81 18.65 -4.59
CA PHE A 16 -5.92 17.21 -4.86
C PHE A 16 -6.59 16.94 -6.21
N ALA A 17 -7.54 17.76 -6.66
CA ALA A 17 -8.09 17.68 -8.00
C ALA A 17 -7.00 17.89 -9.07
N ASP A 18 -6.20 18.94 -8.92
CA ASP A 18 -5.08 19.23 -9.82
C ASP A 18 -4.06 18.10 -9.83
N TYR A 19 -3.77 17.53 -8.65
CA TYR A 19 -2.90 16.36 -8.53
C TYR A 19 -3.49 15.15 -9.27
N TYR A 20 -4.75 14.77 -9.02
CA TYR A 20 -5.37 13.61 -9.67
C TYR A 20 -5.51 13.79 -11.19
N LEU A 21 -5.63 15.03 -11.66
CA LEU A 21 -5.69 15.32 -13.10
C LEU A 21 -4.33 15.11 -13.78
N THR A 22 -3.23 15.42 -13.09
CA THR A 22 -1.88 15.44 -13.65
C THR A 22 -1.04 14.23 -13.25
N ALA A 23 -1.39 13.55 -12.15
CA ALA A 23 -0.63 12.42 -11.66
C ALA A 23 -0.73 11.21 -12.61
N ASN A 24 0.43 10.71 -13.00
CA ASN A 24 0.53 9.47 -13.76
C ASN A 24 0.69 8.31 -12.78
N PHE A 25 -0.42 7.84 -12.21
CA PHE A 25 -0.42 6.68 -11.34
C PHE A 25 -1.02 5.46 -12.05
N THR A 26 -0.48 4.29 -11.73
CA THR A 26 -0.94 3.01 -12.29
C THR A 26 -1.33 2.09 -11.15
N ILE A 27 -2.51 1.47 -11.28
CA ILE A 27 -2.95 0.40 -10.38
C ILE A 27 -2.97 -0.88 -11.22
N GLU A 28 -2.06 -1.80 -10.89
CA GLU A 28 -1.97 -3.07 -11.59
C GLU A 28 -3.25 -3.87 -11.39
N ASP A 29 -3.78 -4.41 -12.49
CA ASP A 29 -5.01 -5.22 -12.53
C ASP A 29 -6.22 -4.53 -11.86
N ILE A 30 -6.39 -3.22 -12.11
CA ILE A 30 -7.42 -2.37 -11.50
C ILE A 30 -8.83 -2.97 -11.61
N VAL A 31 -9.11 -3.72 -12.67
CA VAL A 31 -10.42 -4.36 -12.92
C VAL A 31 -10.79 -5.38 -11.84
N ARG A 32 -9.79 -5.93 -11.17
CA ARG A 32 -9.96 -6.93 -10.10
C ARG A 32 -9.76 -6.39 -8.70
N ARG A 33 -9.49 -5.10 -8.56
CA ARG A 33 -9.25 -4.50 -7.24
C ARG A 33 -10.47 -3.74 -6.74
N GLU A 34 -10.77 -3.91 -5.46
CA GLU A 34 -11.63 -2.97 -4.76
C GLU A 34 -10.87 -1.66 -4.58
N ILE A 35 -11.50 -0.58 -4.99
CA ILE A 35 -11.03 0.77 -4.69
C ILE A 35 -11.85 1.35 -3.56
N ALA A 36 -11.18 2.00 -2.62
CA ALA A 36 -11.82 2.72 -1.54
C ALA A 36 -11.29 4.16 -1.47
N LEU A 37 -12.16 5.09 -1.13
CA LEU A 37 -11.83 6.52 -1.06
C LEU A 37 -12.05 7.03 0.36
N GLN A 38 -11.16 7.91 0.78
CA GLN A 38 -11.29 8.67 2.03
C GLN A 38 -11.62 10.12 1.69
N PRO A 39 -12.86 10.58 1.92
CA PRO A 39 -13.19 12.01 1.79
C PRO A 39 -12.41 12.86 2.79
N PHE A 40 -12.23 14.15 2.47
CA PHE A 40 -11.69 15.10 3.45
C PHE A 40 -12.55 15.13 4.71
N GLY A 41 -11.90 15.13 5.87
CA GLY A 41 -12.56 15.11 7.19
C GLY A 41 -13.05 13.74 7.65
N ALA A 42 -12.96 12.69 6.83
CA ALA A 42 -13.29 11.34 7.24
C ALA A 42 -12.11 10.64 7.94
N VAL A 43 -12.44 9.76 8.90
CA VAL A 43 -11.47 8.87 9.53
C VAL A 43 -11.46 7.55 8.75
N GLY A 44 -10.41 7.38 7.92
CA GLY A 44 -10.25 6.19 7.09
C GLY A 44 -11.17 6.13 5.85
N PRO A 45 -11.03 5.10 5.02
CA PRO A 45 -11.78 4.93 3.79
C PRO A 45 -13.23 4.51 4.10
N ASN A 46 -14.19 5.40 3.87
CA ASN A 46 -15.60 5.15 4.10
C ASN A 46 -16.46 5.03 2.82
N VAL A 47 -15.90 5.41 1.66
CA VAL A 47 -16.49 5.13 0.34
C VAL A 47 -15.79 3.90 -0.22
N ARG A 48 -16.47 2.76 -0.21
CA ARG A 48 -15.89 1.44 -0.48
C ARG A 48 -16.65 0.69 -1.57
N SER A 49 -16.12 -0.49 -1.92
CA SER A 49 -16.71 -1.39 -2.92
C SER A 49 -16.87 -0.71 -4.28
N LEU A 50 -15.84 0.05 -4.68
CA LEU A 50 -15.76 0.62 -6.01
C LEU A 50 -14.88 -0.27 -6.90
N SER A 51 -15.22 -0.36 -8.18
CA SER A 51 -14.41 -1.00 -9.20
C SER A 51 -14.37 -0.15 -10.47
N PHE A 52 -13.28 -0.25 -11.21
CA PHE A 52 -13.05 0.54 -12.42
C PHE A 52 -12.46 -0.34 -13.52
N GLN A 53 -12.77 -0.01 -14.77
CA GLN A 53 -12.24 -0.75 -15.92
C GLN A 53 -10.79 -0.34 -16.24
N ASN A 54 -10.44 0.89 -15.91
CA ASN A 54 -9.11 1.46 -16.17
C ASN A 54 -8.86 2.65 -15.24
N THR A 55 -7.64 3.17 -15.26
CA THR A 55 -7.23 4.33 -14.45
C THR A 55 -7.94 5.62 -14.88
N THR A 56 -8.31 5.76 -16.17
CA THR A 56 -9.04 6.94 -16.64
C THR A 56 -10.41 7.06 -15.98
N ASP A 57 -11.14 5.94 -15.88
CA ASP A 57 -12.45 5.90 -15.21
C ASP A 57 -12.32 6.24 -13.73
N LEU A 58 -11.25 5.72 -13.07
CA LEU A 58 -10.94 6.09 -11.70
C LEU A 58 -10.65 7.59 -11.59
N THR A 59 -9.80 8.16 -12.45
CA THR A 59 -9.47 9.59 -12.43
C THR A 59 -10.73 10.44 -12.61
N ALA A 60 -11.60 10.10 -13.55
CA ALA A 60 -12.87 10.80 -13.71
C ALA A 60 -13.70 10.81 -12.42
N LYS A 61 -13.74 9.66 -11.72
CA LYS A 61 -14.42 9.55 -10.42
C LYS A 61 -13.78 10.39 -9.33
N LEU A 62 -12.45 10.44 -9.28
CA LEU A 62 -11.72 11.25 -8.30
C LEU A 62 -11.96 12.75 -8.49
N LEU A 63 -12.14 13.20 -9.74
CA LEU A 63 -12.39 14.61 -10.07
C LEU A 63 -13.82 15.08 -9.72
N GLU A 64 -14.81 14.17 -9.64
CA GLU A 64 -16.17 14.54 -9.21
C GLU A 64 -16.17 15.08 -7.78
N ARG A 65 -15.44 14.45 -6.89
CA ARG A 65 -15.28 14.84 -5.48
C ARG A 65 -13.92 14.35 -4.99
N PRO A 66 -12.88 15.17 -5.11
CA PRO A 66 -11.50 14.77 -4.79
C PRO A 66 -11.40 14.25 -3.36
N PRO A 67 -10.93 13.00 -3.16
CA PRO A 67 -10.71 12.44 -1.83
C PRO A 67 -9.34 12.86 -1.28
N SER A 68 -9.17 12.78 0.04
CA SER A 68 -7.87 12.95 0.70
C SER A 68 -6.94 11.75 0.55
N ALA A 69 -7.49 10.55 0.27
CA ALA A 69 -6.70 9.36 -0.03
C ALA A 69 -7.50 8.37 -0.89
N VAL A 70 -6.75 7.60 -1.68
CA VAL A 70 -7.24 6.50 -2.52
C VAL A 70 -6.55 5.23 -2.09
N PHE A 71 -7.30 4.16 -1.92
CA PHE A 71 -6.80 2.85 -1.52
C PHE A 71 -7.18 1.82 -2.57
N ALA A 72 -6.23 0.97 -2.94
CA ALA A 72 -6.48 -0.22 -3.73
C ALA A 72 -6.30 -1.47 -2.85
N SER A 73 -7.16 -2.44 -3.00
CA SER A 73 -7.04 -3.69 -2.25
C SER A 73 -5.78 -4.45 -2.66
N VAL A 74 -5.17 -5.15 -1.70
CA VAL A 74 -4.11 -6.13 -1.98
C VAL A 74 -4.66 -7.44 -2.53
N GLY A 75 -5.97 -7.67 -2.38
CA GLY A 75 -6.68 -8.82 -2.93
C GLY A 75 -7.18 -8.56 -4.34
N TYR A 76 -7.22 -9.62 -5.13
CA TYR A 76 -7.82 -9.68 -6.46
C TYR A 76 -9.17 -10.38 -6.37
N TYR A 77 -10.21 -9.76 -6.89
CA TYR A 77 -11.59 -10.26 -6.81
C TYR A 77 -12.20 -10.42 -8.21
N MET A 78 -13.12 -11.35 -8.37
CA MET A 78 -13.98 -11.39 -9.56
C MET A 78 -15.03 -10.27 -9.49
N ASP A 79 -15.57 -10.03 -8.30
CA ASP A 79 -16.60 -9.02 -8.04
C ASP A 79 -16.09 -7.98 -7.02
N PRO A 80 -15.13 -7.09 -7.39
CA PRO A 80 -14.54 -6.15 -6.45
C PRO A 80 -15.53 -5.13 -5.88
N ASN A 81 -16.62 -4.84 -6.58
CA ASN A 81 -17.70 -3.93 -6.15
C ASN A 81 -18.75 -4.59 -5.23
N GLU A 82 -18.68 -5.91 -5.01
CA GLU A 82 -19.55 -6.57 -4.05
C GLU A 82 -19.27 -6.05 -2.62
N ARG A 83 -20.33 -5.80 -1.84
CA ARG A 83 -20.17 -5.28 -0.47
C ARG A 83 -19.84 -6.36 0.55
N GLN A 84 -20.35 -7.58 0.32
CA GLN A 84 -20.12 -8.71 1.22
C GLN A 84 -18.83 -9.42 0.85
N MET A 85 -17.83 -9.40 1.74
CA MET A 85 -16.51 -9.99 1.49
C MET A 85 -16.60 -11.45 1.02
N ALA A 86 -17.49 -12.24 1.61
CA ALA A 86 -17.68 -13.65 1.24
C ALA A 86 -18.16 -13.87 -0.20
N LYS A 87 -18.72 -12.83 -0.84
CA LYS A 87 -19.24 -12.88 -2.22
C LYS A 87 -18.30 -12.26 -3.24
N LYS A 88 -17.21 -11.62 -2.80
CA LYS A 88 -16.24 -10.98 -3.72
C LYS A 88 -15.50 -11.96 -4.63
N ASP A 89 -15.54 -13.25 -4.34
CA ASP A 89 -14.82 -14.29 -5.09
C ASP A 89 -13.33 -13.97 -5.25
N ILE A 90 -12.57 -14.21 -4.19
CA ILE A 90 -11.14 -13.89 -4.09
C ILE A 90 -10.35 -14.81 -5.01
N ARG A 91 -9.46 -14.24 -5.82
CA ARG A 91 -8.62 -14.94 -6.80
C ARG A 91 -7.14 -14.94 -6.45
N GLY A 92 -6.73 -14.17 -5.48
CA GLY A 92 -5.36 -14.11 -5.02
C GLY A 92 -5.08 -12.83 -4.25
N TYR A 93 -3.82 -12.65 -3.89
CA TYR A 93 -3.35 -11.47 -3.15
C TYR A 93 -1.93 -11.11 -3.56
N ASP A 94 -1.60 -9.82 -3.54
CA ASP A 94 -0.20 -9.42 -3.48
C ASP A 94 0.44 -9.89 -2.16
N LEU A 95 1.73 -10.13 -2.18
CA LEU A 95 2.50 -10.28 -0.95
C LEU A 95 3.05 -8.92 -0.56
N VAL A 96 2.54 -8.38 0.55
CA VAL A 96 2.90 -7.03 1.02
C VAL A 96 3.55 -7.14 2.40
N PHE A 97 4.70 -6.46 2.55
CA PHE A 97 5.36 -6.23 3.83
C PHE A 97 5.13 -4.79 4.23
N ASP A 98 4.52 -4.60 5.38
CA ASP A 98 4.33 -3.30 6.00
C ASP A 98 5.40 -3.12 7.09
N ILE A 99 6.34 -2.20 6.85
CA ILE A 99 7.43 -1.88 7.75
C ILE A 99 7.06 -0.59 8.46
N ASP A 100 6.62 -0.68 9.69
CA ASP A 100 6.21 0.45 10.51
C ASP A 100 7.06 0.54 11.80
N ALA A 101 7.19 1.73 12.33
CA ALA A 101 7.96 2.02 13.55
C ALA A 101 7.08 2.71 14.60
N ASP A 102 6.02 2.04 15.03
CA ASP A 102 5.03 2.58 15.97
C ASP A 102 5.62 3.00 17.32
N ASN A 103 6.64 2.30 17.80
CA ASN A 103 7.25 2.52 19.11
C ASN A 103 8.68 3.06 19.00
N PHE A 104 9.01 3.78 17.94
CA PHE A 104 10.34 4.35 17.77
C PHE A 104 10.48 5.59 18.66
N GLU A 105 11.55 5.61 19.46
CA GLU A 105 11.96 6.76 20.26
C GLU A 105 13.13 7.47 19.59
N GLY A 106 12.94 8.72 19.16
CA GLY A 106 13.97 9.50 18.47
C GLY A 106 13.39 10.62 17.60
N SER A 107 14.26 11.31 16.88
CA SER A 107 13.82 12.33 15.94
C SER A 107 13.16 11.70 14.70
N TYR A 108 12.39 12.49 13.96
CA TYR A 108 11.81 12.03 12.68
C TYR A 108 12.88 11.58 11.68
N TYR A 109 14.05 12.22 11.66
CA TYR A 109 15.16 11.84 10.79
C TYR A 109 15.75 10.47 11.18
N ASP A 110 15.89 10.21 12.49
CA ASP A 110 16.37 8.91 12.99
C ASP A 110 15.35 7.82 12.68
N LEU A 111 14.06 8.11 12.82
CA LEU A 111 12.98 7.22 12.44
C LEU A 111 13.09 6.82 10.97
N VAL A 112 13.15 7.81 10.06
CA VAL A 112 13.24 7.55 8.61
C VAL A 112 14.51 6.76 8.28
N ALA A 113 15.64 7.11 8.88
CA ALA A 113 16.91 6.37 8.69
C ALA A 113 16.78 4.91 9.14
N HIS A 114 16.17 4.66 10.31
CA HIS A 114 15.91 3.31 10.81
C HIS A 114 15.01 2.51 9.86
N LEU A 115 13.93 3.11 9.39
CA LEU A 115 13.02 2.48 8.43
C LEU A 115 13.71 2.15 7.10
N CYS A 116 14.55 3.05 6.58
CA CYS A 116 15.33 2.79 5.36
C CYS A 116 16.26 1.59 5.53
N VAL A 117 16.96 1.50 6.69
CA VAL A 117 17.85 0.36 6.99
C VAL A 117 17.05 -0.94 7.10
N SER A 118 15.93 -0.94 7.83
CA SER A 118 15.07 -2.11 8.00
C SER A 118 14.50 -2.58 6.66
N THR A 119 14.02 -1.65 5.84
CA THR A 119 13.51 -1.94 4.49
C THR A 119 14.61 -2.52 3.59
N LYS A 120 15.82 -1.95 3.68
CA LYS A 120 16.97 -2.47 2.92
C LYS A 120 17.33 -3.88 3.35
N ILE A 121 17.35 -4.18 4.64
CA ILE A 121 17.62 -5.54 5.16
C ILE A 121 16.54 -6.51 4.67
N LEU A 122 15.25 -6.14 4.75
CA LEU A 122 14.17 -6.96 4.22
C LEU A 122 14.43 -7.31 2.75
N ILE A 123 14.71 -6.31 1.93
CA ILE A 123 14.87 -6.50 0.49
C ILE A 123 16.14 -7.30 0.18
N ASP A 124 17.31 -6.85 0.67
CA ASP A 124 18.58 -7.38 0.24
C ASP A 124 18.86 -8.76 0.83
N THR A 125 18.56 -8.94 2.12
CA THR A 125 18.85 -10.19 2.81
C THR A 125 17.77 -11.22 2.60
N PHE A 126 16.52 -10.86 2.86
CA PHE A 126 15.45 -11.85 2.84
C PHE A 126 14.86 -12.02 1.44
N LEU A 127 14.34 -10.96 0.82
CA LEU A 127 13.59 -11.12 -0.42
C LEU A 127 14.50 -11.51 -1.58
N VAL A 128 15.62 -10.84 -1.75
CA VAL A 128 16.59 -11.16 -2.82
C VAL A 128 17.49 -12.31 -2.38
N GLY A 129 18.12 -12.21 -1.19
CA GLY A 129 19.16 -13.14 -0.77
C GLY A 129 18.63 -14.54 -0.43
N HIS A 130 17.54 -14.64 0.35
CA HIS A 130 17.04 -15.93 0.81
C HIS A 130 15.94 -16.48 -0.11
N PHE A 131 15.01 -15.64 -0.59
CA PHE A 131 13.91 -16.10 -1.43
C PHE A 131 14.18 -16.00 -2.93
N GLY A 132 15.21 -15.26 -3.36
CA GLY A 132 15.57 -15.14 -4.77
C GLY A 132 14.63 -14.27 -5.60
N PHE A 133 13.80 -13.42 -4.96
CA PHE A 133 12.94 -12.49 -5.68
C PHE A 133 13.76 -11.43 -6.40
N LYS A 134 13.27 -10.98 -7.54
CA LYS A 134 13.93 -9.94 -8.30
C LYS A 134 13.49 -8.55 -7.82
N ARG A 135 14.43 -7.59 -7.81
CA ARG A 135 14.11 -6.20 -7.41
C ARG A 135 13.09 -5.53 -8.34
N GLU A 136 13.09 -5.89 -9.61
CA GLU A 136 12.17 -5.39 -10.63
C GLU A 136 10.71 -5.81 -10.36
N ASP A 137 10.49 -6.89 -9.58
CA ASP A 137 9.18 -7.36 -9.19
C ASP A 137 8.73 -6.76 -7.84
N MET A 138 9.46 -5.76 -7.33
CA MET A 138 9.16 -5.10 -6.06
C MET A 138 8.75 -3.65 -6.28
N ARG A 139 7.64 -3.26 -5.65
CA ARG A 139 7.24 -1.86 -5.50
C ARG A 139 7.48 -1.44 -4.08
N ILE A 140 8.23 -0.35 -3.89
CA ILE A 140 8.58 0.19 -2.58
C ILE A 140 7.92 1.56 -2.47
N GLU A 141 7.08 1.75 -1.46
CA GLU A 141 6.32 2.97 -1.26
C GLU A 141 6.50 3.47 0.17
N PHE A 142 6.77 4.76 0.32
CA PHE A 142 6.75 5.40 1.64
C PHE A 142 5.30 5.71 2.03
N SER A 143 4.89 5.30 3.22
CA SER A 143 3.50 5.49 3.70
C SER A 143 3.11 6.96 3.93
N GLY A 144 4.09 7.88 3.83
CA GLY A 144 3.89 9.32 4.04
C GLY A 144 4.00 9.75 5.51
N ARG A 145 4.19 8.84 6.45
CA ARG A 145 4.33 9.15 7.88
C ARG A 145 5.51 8.43 8.54
N LYS A 146 5.41 7.14 8.77
CA LYS A 146 6.36 6.39 9.60
C LYS A 146 6.52 4.94 9.15
N GLY A 147 6.34 4.65 7.87
CA GLY A 147 6.44 3.29 7.36
C GLY A 147 6.79 3.22 5.88
N PHE A 148 7.18 2.03 5.46
CA PHE A 148 7.34 1.64 4.06
C PHE A 148 6.51 0.41 3.77
N HIS A 149 5.90 0.38 2.60
CA HIS A 149 5.28 -0.82 2.05
C HIS A 149 6.20 -1.40 0.98
N VAL A 150 6.50 -2.68 1.07
CA VAL A 150 7.18 -3.44 0.02
C VAL A 150 6.20 -4.45 -0.53
N THR A 151 5.76 -4.24 -1.76
CA THR A 151 4.80 -5.10 -2.47
C THR A 151 5.53 -5.92 -3.51
N LEU A 152 5.37 -7.23 -3.45
CA LEU A 152 5.82 -8.17 -4.48
C LEU A 152 4.68 -8.37 -5.48
N THR A 153 4.96 -8.08 -6.76
CA THR A 153 3.98 -8.10 -7.85
C THR A 153 4.08 -9.36 -8.73
N ASP A 154 4.94 -10.31 -8.35
CA ASP A 154 5.06 -11.58 -9.07
C ASP A 154 3.75 -12.38 -8.98
N LYS A 155 3.16 -12.66 -10.13
CA LYS A 155 1.89 -13.38 -10.24
C LYS A 155 1.93 -14.78 -9.63
N ALA A 156 3.09 -15.43 -9.61
CA ALA A 156 3.26 -16.72 -8.96
C ALA A 156 2.97 -16.67 -7.44
N LEU A 157 3.10 -15.49 -6.82
CA LEU A 157 2.80 -15.29 -5.40
C LEU A 157 1.31 -15.08 -5.12
N CYS A 158 0.54 -14.69 -6.14
CA CYS A 158 -0.90 -14.44 -5.98
C CYS A 158 -1.66 -15.70 -5.55
N ASP A 159 -1.19 -16.87 -6.01
CA ASP A 159 -1.83 -18.17 -5.76
C ASP A 159 -1.37 -18.84 -4.46
N LEU A 160 -0.43 -18.24 -3.73
CA LEU A 160 0.02 -18.77 -2.44
C LEU A 160 -1.14 -18.90 -1.46
N ALA A 161 -1.25 -20.04 -0.80
CA ALA A 161 -2.21 -20.23 0.26
C ALA A 161 -1.93 -19.27 1.43
N LYS A 162 -2.94 -18.98 2.23
CA LYS A 162 -2.81 -18.09 3.40
C LYS A 162 -1.69 -18.52 4.32
N GLU A 163 -1.54 -19.84 4.50
CA GLU A 163 -0.54 -20.42 5.40
C GLU A 163 0.88 -20.25 4.86
N ASP A 164 1.09 -20.40 3.55
CA ASP A 164 2.40 -20.20 2.92
C ASP A 164 2.86 -18.74 3.07
N ARG A 165 1.96 -17.77 2.82
CA ARG A 165 2.24 -16.35 3.05
C ARG A 165 2.60 -16.06 4.50
N ARG A 166 1.89 -16.70 5.43
CA ARG A 166 2.17 -16.55 6.86
C ARG A 166 3.56 -17.10 7.20
N GLN A 167 3.95 -18.26 6.65
CA GLN A 167 5.29 -18.82 6.88
C GLN A 167 6.40 -17.90 6.38
N ILE A 168 6.22 -17.24 5.22
CA ILE A 168 7.16 -16.24 4.71
C ILE A 168 7.30 -15.07 5.70
N ILE A 169 6.18 -14.54 6.19
CA ILE A 169 6.20 -13.43 7.17
C ILE A 169 6.84 -13.89 8.48
N ASP A 170 6.48 -15.05 9.00
CA ASP A 170 7.02 -15.59 10.24
C ASP A 170 8.55 -15.81 10.13
N TYR A 171 9.03 -16.26 8.96
CA TYR A 171 10.47 -16.39 8.68
C TYR A 171 11.18 -15.04 8.70
N VAL A 172 10.67 -14.05 7.99
CA VAL A 172 11.26 -12.71 7.90
C VAL A 172 11.28 -12.01 9.25
N THR A 173 10.20 -12.15 10.04
CA THR A 173 10.07 -11.49 11.35
C THR A 173 10.73 -12.26 12.49
N GLY A 174 11.19 -13.49 12.24
CA GLY A 174 11.74 -14.36 13.28
C GLY A 174 10.73 -14.74 14.36
N LYS A 175 9.45 -14.72 14.07
CA LYS A 175 8.38 -14.90 15.06
C LYS A 175 8.44 -16.26 15.78
N SER A 176 8.94 -17.28 15.11
CA SER A 176 9.05 -18.65 15.64
C SER A 176 10.46 -18.97 16.18
N LEU A 177 11.38 -18.00 16.17
CA LEU A 177 12.73 -18.23 16.68
C LEU A 177 12.72 -18.22 18.21
N ASN A 178 13.22 -19.30 18.81
CA ASN A 178 13.53 -19.31 20.23
C ASN A 178 14.82 -18.50 20.45
N ARG A 179 14.68 -17.25 20.93
CA ARG A 179 15.81 -16.33 21.14
C ARG A 179 16.80 -16.87 22.19
N ASP A 180 16.34 -17.68 23.15
CA ASP A 180 17.19 -18.26 24.20
C ASP A 180 18.16 -19.31 23.67
N LEU A 181 17.98 -19.76 22.41
CA LEU A 181 18.90 -20.69 21.73
C LEU A 181 19.92 -19.98 20.83
N LEU A 182 19.85 -18.65 20.68
CA LEU A 182 20.69 -17.88 19.79
C LEU A 182 21.83 -17.14 20.50
N PHE A 183 21.78 -17.03 21.85
CA PHE A 183 22.79 -16.33 22.66
C PHE A 183 23.12 -17.12 23.92
#